data_d4b0c1842f3d46ec9c7ba5be20f2a5f7
#
_entry.id   d4b0c1842f3d46ec9c7ba5be20f2a5f7
#
_cell.length_a   1.000
_cell.length_b   1.000
_cell.length_c   1.000
_cell.angle_alpha   90.00
_cell.angle_beta   90.00
_cell.angle_gamma   90.00
#
_symmetry.space_group_name_H-M   'P 1'
#
loop_
_entity.id
_entity.type
_entity.pdbx_description
1 polymer ?
#
loop_
_entity_poly.entity_id
_entity_poly.type
_entity_poly.pdbx_seq_one_letter_code
_entity_poly.pdbx_strand_id
1 'polypeptide(L)'
;RFGTYRLGFPNREVEEGFVRFLLPFYANVSTSRSAFEIGKFVKEIEQGDYNSFFRRLQSFFADTPYETITGHTDNKERELELHYQNVLFIVFKLMGFYTKVEYHTNEGRIDLVLQTDQYIYIMEFKLNGTAEEALQQIKEKHYALPFEADSRKLLRIGVNFSSRTRNIEKW
;
A
#
# COMPACT_ATOMS: atom_id res chain seq x y z
N ARG A 1 -0.15 -33.88 23.40
CA ARG A 1 0.55 -32.75 22.71
C ARG A 1 -0.50 -32.04 21.85
N PHE A 2 -0.84 -30.83 22.20
CA PHE A 2 -1.63 -29.98 21.30
C PHE A 2 -0.69 -29.50 20.18
N GLY A 3 -0.92 -29.98 18.96
CA GLY A 3 -0.18 -29.51 17.77
C GLY A 3 -0.70 -28.13 17.37
N THR A 4 0.16 -27.14 17.32
CA THR A 4 -0.14 -25.85 16.68
C THR A 4 0.22 -25.94 15.21
N TYR A 5 -0.71 -25.54 14.33
CA TYR A 5 -0.50 -25.52 12.88
C TYR A 5 -0.47 -24.05 12.40
N ARG A 6 0.47 -23.74 11.52
CA ARG A 6 0.48 -22.47 10.82
C ARG A 6 -0.33 -22.63 9.53
N LEU A 7 -1.42 -21.86 9.42
CA LEU A 7 -2.17 -21.80 8.18
C LEU A 7 -1.38 -21.00 7.14
N GLY A 8 -1.41 -21.45 5.89
CA GLY A 8 -0.78 -20.78 4.76
C GLY A 8 -1.45 -21.19 3.45
N PHE A 9 -1.17 -20.45 2.39
CA PHE A 9 -1.64 -20.80 1.07
C PHE A 9 -0.79 -21.95 0.49
N PRO A 10 -1.40 -22.90 -0.25
CA PRO A 10 -0.69 -24.05 -0.80
C PRO A 10 0.31 -23.64 -1.91
N ASN A 11 0.03 -22.58 -2.63
CA ASN A 11 0.88 -22.02 -3.67
C ASN A 11 0.56 -20.56 -3.95
N ARG A 12 1.40 -19.92 -4.78
CA ARG A 12 1.28 -18.50 -5.16
C ARG A 12 -0.02 -18.19 -5.91
N GLU A 13 -0.48 -19.09 -6.77
CA GLU A 13 -1.69 -18.90 -7.58
C GLU A 13 -2.94 -18.80 -6.71
N VAL A 14 -3.06 -19.67 -5.71
CA VAL A 14 -4.15 -19.66 -4.73
C VAL A 14 -4.07 -18.40 -3.85
N GLU A 15 -2.89 -18.01 -3.42
CA GLU A 15 -2.67 -16.77 -2.66
C GLU A 15 -3.10 -15.54 -3.48
N GLU A 16 -2.64 -15.43 -4.73
CA GLU A 16 -3.01 -14.33 -5.63
C GLU A 16 -4.53 -14.27 -5.85
N GLY A 17 -5.15 -15.40 -6.14
CA GLY A 17 -6.59 -15.50 -6.36
C GLY A 17 -7.39 -15.05 -5.13
N PHE A 18 -6.95 -15.44 -3.92
CA PHE A 18 -7.59 -15.03 -2.68
C PHE A 18 -7.45 -13.53 -2.42
N VAL A 19 -6.24 -12.97 -2.54
CA VAL A 19 -6.01 -11.55 -2.31
C VAL A 19 -6.77 -10.70 -3.35
N ARG A 20 -6.82 -11.16 -4.61
CA ARG A 20 -7.60 -10.52 -5.69
C ARG A 20 -9.11 -10.54 -5.40
N PHE A 21 -9.60 -11.63 -4.80
CA PHE A 21 -10.99 -11.73 -4.35
C PHE A 21 -11.32 -10.73 -3.24
N LEU A 22 -10.36 -10.38 -2.38
CA LEU A 22 -10.58 -9.40 -1.32
C LEU A 22 -10.68 -7.95 -1.83
N LEU A 23 -10.04 -7.60 -2.93
CA LEU A 23 -9.95 -6.22 -3.41
C LEU A 23 -11.32 -5.53 -3.56
N PRO A 24 -12.37 -6.14 -4.11
CA PRO A 24 -13.69 -5.51 -4.25
C PRO A 24 -14.39 -5.15 -2.93
N PHE A 25 -13.97 -5.76 -1.81
CA PHE A 25 -14.55 -5.45 -0.50
C PHE A 25 -13.94 -4.19 0.12
N TYR A 26 -12.76 -3.78 -0.34
CA TYR A 26 -12.00 -2.65 0.19
C TYR A 26 -11.87 -1.49 -0.79
N ALA A 27 -12.07 -1.74 -2.08
CA ALA A 27 -12.04 -0.73 -3.12
C ALA A 27 -13.15 -1.01 -4.14
N ASN A 28 -13.72 0.03 -4.74
CA ASN A 28 -14.81 -0.11 -5.72
C ASN A 28 -14.33 -0.64 -7.08
N VAL A 29 -13.71 -1.81 -7.05
CA VAL A 29 -13.15 -2.48 -8.23
C VAL A 29 -13.74 -3.88 -8.34
N SER A 30 -14.40 -4.19 -9.46
CA SER A 30 -14.90 -5.54 -9.68
C SER A 30 -13.77 -6.56 -9.80
N THR A 31 -14.00 -7.79 -9.38
CA THR A 31 -13.01 -8.88 -9.44
C THR A 31 -12.45 -9.07 -10.87
N SER A 32 -13.29 -8.94 -11.89
CA SER A 32 -12.88 -9.05 -13.30
C SER A 32 -11.93 -7.94 -13.77
N ARG A 33 -11.97 -6.76 -13.14
CA ARG A 33 -11.11 -5.61 -13.46
C ARG A 33 -9.88 -5.51 -12.59
N SER A 34 -9.83 -6.23 -11.46
CA SER A 34 -8.75 -6.12 -10.49
C SER A 34 -7.34 -6.36 -11.07
N ALA A 35 -7.20 -7.40 -11.93
CA ALA A 35 -5.93 -7.68 -12.60
C ALA A 35 -5.47 -6.52 -13.50
N PHE A 36 -6.39 -5.91 -14.24
CA PHE A 36 -6.09 -4.78 -15.11
C PHE A 36 -5.69 -3.53 -14.32
N GLU A 37 -6.37 -3.25 -13.21
CA GLU A 37 -6.03 -2.12 -12.35
C GLU A 37 -4.67 -2.33 -11.66
N ILE A 38 -4.38 -3.52 -11.16
CA ILE A 38 -3.07 -3.84 -10.59
C ILE A 38 -1.96 -3.73 -11.65
N GLY A 39 -2.22 -4.19 -12.89
CA GLY A 39 -1.28 -4.03 -14.00
C GLY A 39 -0.93 -2.58 -14.31
N LYS A 40 -1.89 -1.65 -14.13
CA LYS A 40 -1.62 -0.20 -14.27
C LYS A 40 -0.69 0.32 -13.17
N PHE A 41 -0.92 -0.05 -11.90
CA PHE A 41 -0.02 0.30 -10.81
C PHE A 41 1.42 -0.17 -11.07
N VAL A 42 1.58 -1.42 -11.51
CA VAL A 42 2.90 -1.97 -11.84
C VAL A 42 3.56 -1.16 -12.96
N LYS A 43 2.84 -0.91 -14.04
CA LYS A 43 3.35 -0.14 -15.19
C LYS A 43 3.77 1.28 -14.80
N GLU A 44 2.97 1.98 -14.00
CA GLU A 44 3.27 3.33 -13.52
C GLU A 44 4.57 3.36 -12.72
N ILE A 45 4.77 2.40 -11.82
CA ILE A 45 5.99 2.28 -11.02
C ILE A 45 7.20 1.88 -11.89
N GLU A 46 7.04 0.97 -12.85
CA GLU A 46 8.11 0.60 -13.78
C GLU A 46 8.57 1.77 -14.66
N GLN A 47 7.66 2.69 -14.98
CA GLN A 47 7.95 3.88 -15.79
C GLN A 47 8.45 5.10 -14.98
N GLY A 48 8.49 5.01 -13.67
CA GLY A 48 8.87 6.14 -12.81
C GLY A 48 7.74 7.16 -12.59
N ASP A 49 6.52 6.86 -13.04
CA ASP A 49 5.36 7.75 -12.93
C ASP A 49 4.62 7.56 -11.59
N TYR A 50 5.30 7.90 -10.50
CA TYR A 50 4.70 7.82 -9.16
C TYR A 50 3.53 8.80 -8.98
N ASN A 51 3.44 9.89 -9.77
CA ASN A 51 2.30 10.80 -9.69
C ASN A 51 1.02 10.12 -10.19
N SER A 52 1.04 9.43 -11.31
CA SER A 52 -0.11 8.64 -11.79
C SER A 52 -0.45 7.51 -10.83
N PHE A 53 0.56 6.84 -10.26
CA PHE A 53 0.40 5.83 -9.24
C PHE A 53 -0.38 6.36 -8.02
N PHE A 54 0.01 7.49 -7.44
CA PHE A 54 -0.69 8.05 -6.27
C PHE A 54 -2.08 8.59 -6.61
N ARG A 55 -2.28 9.19 -7.80
CA ARG A 55 -3.62 9.60 -8.25
C ARG A 55 -4.56 8.41 -8.41
N ARG A 56 -4.06 7.29 -8.92
CA ARG A 56 -4.84 6.04 -9.00
C ARG A 56 -5.15 5.52 -7.61
N LEU A 57 -4.19 5.53 -6.72
CA LEU A 57 -4.39 5.10 -5.33
C LEU A 57 -5.42 5.99 -4.61
N GLN A 58 -5.39 7.33 -4.84
CA GLN A 58 -6.44 8.23 -4.36
C GLN A 58 -7.83 7.85 -4.87
N SER A 59 -7.96 7.45 -6.14
CA SER A 59 -9.26 7.02 -6.67
C SER A 59 -9.77 5.74 -6.04
N PHE A 60 -8.89 4.82 -5.65
CA PHE A 60 -9.26 3.62 -4.90
C PHE A 60 -9.85 3.96 -3.53
N PHE A 61 -9.30 4.96 -2.83
CA PHE A 61 -9.82 5.40 -1.54
C PHE A 61 -11.11 6.22 -1.67
N ALA A 62 -11.24 7.04 -2.72
CA ALA A 62 -12.41 7.89 -2.93
C ALA A 62 -13.69 7.09 -3.18
N ASP A 63 -13.59 5.96 -3.87
CA ASP A 63 -14.73 5.13 -4.29
C ASP A 63 -15.17 4.10 -3.23
N THR A 64 -14.52 4.08 -2.07
CA THR A 64 -14.85 3.08 -1.04
C THR A 64 -16.11 3.48 -0.26
N PRO A 65 -17.16 2.62 -0.25
CA PRO A 65 -18.38 2.88 0.50
C PRO A 65 -18.08 2.92 2.00
N TYR A 66 -18.22 4.08 2.61
CA TYR A 66 -18.00 4.28 4.04
C TYR A 66 -18.93 3.45 4.93
N GLU A 67 -20.16 3.20 4.47
CA GLU A 67 -21.18 2.45 5.22
C GLU A 67 -20.80 0.99 5.47
N THR A 68 -19.90 0.43 4.67
CA THR A 68 -19.43 -0.96 4.82
C THR A 68 -18.42 -1.09 6.00
N ILE A 69 -17.85 0.02 6.49
CA ILE A 69 -16.77 0.04 7.47
C ILE A 69 -17.29 0.35 8.88
N THR A 70 -18.38 1.10 8.99
CA THR A 70 -18.92 1.52 10.28
C THR A 70 -19.83 0.47 10.90
N GLY A 71 -19.23 -0.56 11.51
CA GLY A 71 -19.85 -1.20 12.66
C GLY A 71 -20.04 -0.15 13.78
N HIS A 72 -21.01 -0.34 14.65
CA HIS A 72 -21.36 0.56 15.78
C HIS A 72 -20.25 0.63 16.84
N THR A 73 -19.04 1.07 16.50
CA THR A 73 -17.93 1.22 17.45
C THR A 73 -17.57 2.67 17.69
N ASP A 74 -17.21 3.00 18.93
CA ASP A 74 -16.87 4.35 19.37
C ASP A 74 -15.52 4.88 18.80
N ASN A 75 -14.80 4.10 17.97
CA ASN A 75 -13.46 4.43 17.51
C ASN A 75 -13.34 4.49 15.98
N LYS A 76 -14.04 5.47 15.38
CA LYS A 76 -14.07 5.69 13.93
C LYS A 76 -12.70 5.96 13.29
N GLU A 77 -11.78 6.61 14.01
CA GLU A 77 -10.44 6.89 13.48
C GLU A 77 -9.62 5.62 13.31
N ARG A 78 -9.66 4.71 14.28
CA ARG A 78 -8.96 3.43 14.21
C ARG A 78 -9.50 2.52 13.11
N GLU A 79 -10.81 2.51 12.90
CA GLU A 79 -11.44 1.74 11.82
C GLU A 79 -11.02 2.27 10.44
N LEU A 80 -10.95 3.58 10.30
CA LEU A 80 -10.50 4.23 9.09
C LEU A 80 -9.01 3.95 8.81
N GLU A 81 -8.17 3.99 9.85
CA GLU A 81 -6.75 3.62 9.75
C GLU A 81 -6.58 2.17 9.29
N LEU A 82 -7.29 1.23 9.91
CA LEU A 82 -7.28 -0.18 9.52
C LEU A 82 -7.75 -0.38 8.07
N HIS A 83 -8.76 0.38 7.65
CA HIS A 83 -9.22 0.32 6.28
C HIS A 83 -8.13 0.74 5.29
N TYR A 84 -7.46 1.86 5.52
CA TYR A 84 -6.35 2.31 4.67
C TYR A 84 -5.22 1.29 4.64
N GLN A 85 -4.84 0.76 5.79
CA GLN A 85 -3.82 -0.28 5.89
C GLN A 85 -4.21 -1.52 5.08
N ASN A 86 -5.47 -1.95 5.13
CA ASN A 86 -5.95 -3.11 4.38
C ASN A 86 -5.95 -2.86 2.87
N VAL A 87 -6.40 -1.69 2.41
CA VAL A 87 -6.35 -1.34 0.97
C VAL A 87 -4.91 -1.34 0.46
N LEU A 88 -4.01 -0.66 1.17
CA LEU A 88 -2.59 -0.63 0.83
C LEU A 88 -1.99 -2.04 0.83
N PHE A 89 -2.25 -2.82 1.87
CA PHE A 89 -1.78 -4.20 1.95
C PHE A 89 -2.22 -5.02 0.74
N ILE A 90 -3.51 -4.97 0.37
CA ILE A 90 -4.06 -5.72 -0.76
C ILE A 90 -3.41 -5.26 -2.07
N VAL A 91 -3.34 -3.95 -2.33
CA VAL A 91 -2.73 -3.40 -3.54
C VAL A 91 -1.27 -3.82 -3.65
N PHE A 92 -0.47 -3.62 -2.60
CA PHE A 92 0.95 -3.94 -2.62
C PHE A 92 1.21 -5.45 -2.63
N LYS A 93 0.37 -6.24 -1.97
CA LYS A 93 0.45 -7.69 -2.03
C LYS A 93 0.21 -8.20 -3.46
N LEU A 94 -0.80 -7.66 -4.16
CA LEU A 94 -1.07 -7.99 -5.55
C LEU A 94 0.05 -7.50 -6.48
N MET A 95 0.59 -6.30 -6.27
CA MET A 95 1.77 -5.82 -7.01
C MET A 95 2.98 -6.73 -6.78
N GLY A 96 3.15 -7.30 -5.60
CA GLY A 96 4.23 -8.22 -5.25
C GLY A 96 4.27 -9.51 -6.08
N PHE A 97 3.22 -9.85 -6.82
CA PHE A 97 3.24 -10.93 -7.81
C PHE A 97 3.94 -10.56 -9.12
N TYR A 98 4.14 -9.26 -9.37
CA TYR A 98 4.71 -8.71 -10.61
C TYR A 98 6.02 -7.96 -10.40
N THR A 99 6.21 -7.36 -9.23
CA THR A 99 7.40 -6.59 -8.87
C THR A 99 7.84 -6.92 -7.43
N LYS A 100 9.07 -6.57 -7.06
CA LYS A 100 9.54 -6.82 -5.70
C LYS A 100 8.97 -5.76 -4.75
N VAL A 101 8.19 -6.22 -3.77
CA VAL A 101 7.54 -5.37 -2.76
C VAL A 101 7.91 -5.86 -1.36
N GLU A 102 8.44 -4.98 -0.54
CA GLU A 102 8.63 -5.16 0.89
C GLU A 102 7.72 -4.18 1.63
N TYR A 103 6.76 -4.69 2.38
CA TYR A 103 5.75 -3.91 3.06
C TYR A 103 5.74 -4.24 4.55
N HIS A 104 5.92 -3.23 5.37
CA HIS A 104 5.94 -3.35 6.82
C HIS A 104 4.90 -2.42 7.45
N THR A 105 4.20 -2.95 8.44
CA THR A 105 3.28 -2.16 9.26
C THR A 105 3.72 -2.25 10.72
N ASN A 106 3.73 -1.11 11.40
CA ASN A 106 3.91 -1.03 12.84
C ASN A 106 3.07 0.14 13.35
N GLU A 107 2.57 0.10 14.56
CA GLU A 107 1.66 1.07 15.19
C GLU A 107 1.63 2.48 14.54
N GLY A 108 0.60 2.75 13.70
CA GLY A 108 0.43 4.01 12.96
C GLY A 108 1.46 4.29 11.86
N ARG A 109 2.20 3.28 11.42
CA ARG A 109 3.34 3.41 10.52
C ARG A 109 3.30 2.37 9.42
N ILE A 110 3.52 2.81 8.21
CA ILE A 110 3.58 1.95 7.03
C ILE A 110 4.83 2.31 6.25
N ASP A 111 5.74 1.36 6.15
CA ASP A 111 6.96 1.47 5.35
C ASP A 111 6.84 0.57 4.14
N LEU A 112 7.21 1.07 2.99
CA LEU A 112 7.14 0.34 1.73
C LEU A 112 8.41 0.53 0.92
N VAL A 113 8.97 -0.57 0.45
CA VAL A 113 10.02 -0.58 -0.57
C VAL A 113 9.51 -1.30 -1.81
N LEU A 114 9.47 -0.59 -2.94
CA LEU A 114 9.19 -1.14 -4.26
C LEU A 114 10.46 -1.14 -5.10
N GLN A 115 10.76 -2.23 -5.76
CA GLN A 115 11.94 -2.36 -6.61
C GLN A 115 11.54 -2.85 -8.00
N THR A 116 11.90 -2.07 -9.02
CA THR A 116 11.79 -2.40 -10.44
C THR A 116 13.19 -2.54 -11.05
N ASP A 117 13.27 -2.80 -12.33
CA ASP A 117 14.56 -2.87 -13.05
C ASP A 117 15.30 -1.52 -13.09
N GLN A 118 14.58 -0.39 -13.03
CA GLN A 118 15.16 0.94 -13.17
C GLN A 118 15.04 1.81 -11.92
N TYR A 119 14.11 1.49 -11.02
CA TYR A 119 13.77 2.33 -9.87
C TYR A 119 13.73 1.54 -8.57
N ILE A 120 14.10 2.23 -7.49
CA ILE A 120 13.84 1.81 -6.11
C ILE A 120 13.04 2.92 -5.45
N TYR A 121 11.87 2.59 -4.94
CA TYR A 121 11.00 3.51 -4.22
C TYR A 121 11.02 3.16 -2.74
N ILE A 122 11.30 4.13 -1.90
CA ILE A 122 11.14 4.04 -0.45
C ILE A 122 10.04 5.01 -0.07
N MET A 123 8.95 4.48 0.46
CA MET A 123 7.77 5.24 0.79
C MET A 123 7.43 5.09 2.28
N GLU A 124 7.13 6.18 2.93
CA GLU A 124 6.62 6.24 4.29
C GLU A 124 5.25 6.89 4.28
N PHE A 125 4.28 6.27 4.96
CA PHE A 125 2.92 6.76 5.03
C PHE A 125 2.62 7.25 6.45
N LYS A 126 2.04 8.43 6.57
CA LYS A 126 1.54 9.01 7.82
C LYS A 126 0.03 9.17 7.77
N LEU A 127 -0.63 8.88 8.88
CA LEU A 127 -2.03 9.23 9.08
C LEU A 127 -2.09 10.53 9.91
N ASN A 128 -2.81 11.54 9.40
CA ASN A 128 -2.97 12.85 10.03
C ASN A 128 -1.65 13.57 10.36
N GLY A 129 -0.58 13.24 9.64
CA GLY A 129 0.71 13.93 9.70
C GLY A 129 0.95 14.80 8.47
N THR A 130 2.19 14.87 8.02
CA THR A 130 2.57 15.55 6.78
C THR A 130 3.45 14.64 5.90
N ALA A 131 3.45 14.90 4.59
CA ALA A 131 4.36 14.21 3.65
C ALA A 131 5.83 14.56 3.96
N GLU A 132 6.08 15.78 4.44
CA GLU A 132 7.40 16.25 4.85
C GLU A 132 7.92 15.50 6.08
N GLU A 133 7.09 15.26 7.10
CA GLU A 133 7.44 14.45 8.27
C GLU A 133 7.74 12.99 7.87
N ALA A 134 6.94 12.42 6.97
CA ALA A 134 7.19 11.09 6.42
C ALA A 134 8.52 11.04 5.69
N LEU A 135 8.81 12.02 4.83
CA LEU A 135 10.07 12.11 4.11
C LEU A 135 11.27 12.31 5.05
N GLN A 136 11.10 13.12 6.09
CA GLN A 136 12.12 13.33 7.11
C GLN A 136 12.44 12.03 7.87
N GLN A 137 11.43 11.24 8.18
CA GLN A 137 11.60 9.95 8.84
C GLN A 137 12.39 8.95 7.98
N ILE A 138 12.16 8.91 6.65
CA ILE A 138 12.95 8.08 5.72
C ILE A 138 14.44 8.43 5.85
N LYS A 139 14.77 9.73 5.98
CA LYS A 139 16.15 10.22 6.13
C LYS A 139 16.74 9.84 7.48
N GLU A 140 16.06 10.14 8.58
CA GLU A 140 16.51 9.90 9.95
C GLU A 140 16.72 8.42 10.28
N LYS A 141 15.87 7.56 9.73
CA LYS A 141 15.96 6.10 9.90
C LYS A 141 16.91 5.43 8.91
N HIS A 142 17.52 6.19 8.01
CA HIS A 142 18.48 5.70 7.01
C HIS A 142 17.94 4.54 6.15
N TYR A 143 16.63 4.52 5.86
CA TYR A 143 16.01 3.44 5.07
C TYR A 143 16.58 3.30 3.67
N ALA A 144 17.17 4.36 3.13
CA ALA A 144 17.81 4.38 1.82
C ALA A 144 19.22 3.76 1.81
N LEU A 145 19.88 3.66 2.97
CA LEU A 145 21.28 3.24 3.08
C LEU A 145 21.58 1.89 2.36
N PRO A 146 20.74 0.84 2.46
CA PRO A 146 20.99 -0.42 1.75
C PRO A 146 21.00 -0.29 0.22
N PHE A 147 20.46 0.80 -0.31
CA PHE A 147 20.26 1.01 -1.75
C PHE A 147 21.14 2.13 -2.33
N GLU A 148 21.94 2.82 -1.53
CA GLU A 148 22.74 3.97 -2.01
C GLU A 148 23.83 3.59 -3.00
N ALA A 149 24.32 2.34 -2.96
CA ALA A 149 25.28 1.82 -3.92
C ALA A 149 24.63 1.17 -5.16
N ASP A 150 23.29 1.12 -5.23
CA ASP A 150 22.55 0.55 -6.35
C ASP A 150 22.58 1.51 -7.55
N SER A 151 22.72 0.98 -8.76
CA SER A 151 22.77 1.77 -9.98
C SER A 151 21.40 2.31 -10.42
N ARG A 152 20.32 1.78 -9.85
CA ARG A 152 18.94 2.19 -10.13
C ARG A 152 18.63 3.56 -9.52
N LYS A 153 17.65 4.24 -10.09
CA LYS A 153 17.20 5.53 -9.56
C LYS A 153 16.45 5.34 -8.25
N LEU A 154 17.01 5.89 -7.17
CA LEU A 154 16.42 5.85 -5.83
C LEU A 154 15.48 7.04 -5.61
N LEU A 155 14.22 6.75 -5.29
CA LEU A 155 13.17 7.72 -5.00
C LEU A 155 12.69 7.55 -3.55
N ARG A 156 12.65 8.66 -2.81
CA ARG A 156 12.15 8.74 -1.45
C ARG A 156 10.86 9.54 -1.45
N ILE A 157 9.77 8.97 -0.96
CA ILE A 157 8.44 9.58 -1.04
C ILE A 157 7.78 9.51 0.33
N GLY A 158 7.49 10.68 0.90
CA GLY A 158 6.63 10.78 2.07
C GLY A 158 5.18 10.95 1.63
N VAL A 159 4.25 10.26 2.27
CA VAL A 159 2.83 10.26 1.92
C VAL A 159 1.98 10.58 3.13
N ASN A 160 1.05 11.51 3.01
CA ASN A 160 0.08 11.83 4.05
C ASN A 160 -1.33 11.35 3.70
N PHE A 161 -1.89 10.53 4.60
CA PHE A 161 -3.32 10.23 4.66
C PHE A 161 -4.02 11.15 5.65
N SER A 162 -5.20 11.61 5.30
CA SER A 162 -6.04 12.42 6.19
C SER A 162 -7.31 11.67 6.55
N SER A 163 -7.58 11.53 7.86
CA SER A 163 -8.85 11.01 8.36
C SER A 163 -10.02 11.94 8.04
N ARG A 164 -9.76 13.25 7.88
CA ARG A 164 -10.77 14.26 7.53
C ARG A 164 -11.27 14.11 6.10
N THR A 165 -10.34 14.01 5.13
CA THR A 165 -10.69 13.83 3.70
C THR A 165 -10.86 12.35 3.32
N ARG A 166 -10.44 11.44 4.21
CA ARG A 166 -10.46 9.98 4.01
C ARG A 166 -9.69 9.55 2.77
N ASN A 167 -8.58 10.24 2.51
CA ASN A 167 -7.79 10.00 1.31
C ASN A 167 -6.33 10.43 1.49
N ILE A 168 -5.51 10.12 0.49
CA ILE A 168 -4.18 10.70 0.36
C ILE A 168 -4.34 12.19 0.02
N GLU A 169 -3.71 13.07 0.79
CA GLU A 169 -3.74 14.51 0.53
C GLU A 169 -2.48 14.99 -0.17
N LYS A 170 -1.31 14.39 0.16
CA LYS A 170 -0.03 14.85 -0.35
C LYS A 170 1.00 13.72 -0.42
N TRP A 171 1.93 13.81 -1.39
CA TRP A 171 3.12 12.99 -1.54
C TRP A 171 4.30 13.78 -2.10
#